data_0443fea6d054e75720a0c1d6c0f21916
#
_entry.id   0443fea6d054e75720a0c1d6c0f21916
#
_cell.length_a   1.000
_cell.length_b   1.000
_cell.length_c   1.000
_cell.angle_alpha   90.00
_cell.angle_beta   90.00
_cell.angle_gamma   90.00
#
_symmetry.space_group_name_H-M   'P 1'
#
loop_
_entity.id
_entity.type
_entity.pdbx_description
1 polymer ?
#
loop_
_entity_poly.entity_id
_entity_poly.type
_entity_poly.pdbx_seq_one_letter_code
_entity_poly.pdbx_strand_id
1 'polypeptide(L)'
;MTRHNNDLDWMLRAPELLALTRHMSTHELMSRMTVYNGFDYKKTHRLGVYFEQLWQHLTSQCNSLNIISHNLQVIIDKHTFGEFDSLIYDSVLDTHLHCELAVKFYLQVGSGTQLSHWVGPNLRDRFDNKHERLFEHQLALSKNPTIKPWLKAQDIKVDQVKVLTRGRLFYPLDSFMKEQFRFPREVNPQHLKGFWTTWEDFAHLQLSSSIEWYILPKMYWLSPVTGDEVQDLSLLDDRAILIHGHNERYEFQRIQQVVGMREGKEIMRGFVVTDEWLEKAKARVKSSD
;
A
#
# COMPACT_ATOMS: atom_id res chain seq x y z
N MET A 1 20.80 6.21 5.47
CA MET A 1 19.71 6.85 4.67
C MET A 1 18.55 7.16 5.59
N THR A 2 17.81 8.24 5.37
CA THR A 2 16.60 8.50 6.16
C THR A 2 15.47 7.55 5.73
N ARG A 3 14.50 7.27 6.62
CA ARG A 3 13.30 6.48 6.32
C ARG A 3 12.60 6.94 5.03
N HIS A 4 12.47 8.24 4.86
CA HIS A 4 11.82 8.82 3.68
C HIS A 4 12.55 8.51 2.36
N ASN A 5 13.87 8.45 2.38
CA ASN A 5 14.66 8.06 1.19
C ASN A 5 14.46 6.58 0.84
N ASN A 6 14.36 5.72 1.87
CA ASN A 6 14.06 4.29 1.68
C ASN A 6 12.65 4.12 1.09
N ASP A 7 11.68 4.89 1.56
CA ASP A 7 10.30 4.85 1.06
C ASP A 7 10.17 5.41 -0.36
N LEU A 8 10.94 6.43 -0.72
CA LEU A 8 11.03 6.94 -2.10
C LEU A 8 11.61 5.87 -3.04
N ASP A 9 12.73 5.25 -2.67
CA ASP A 9 13.33 4.18 -3.44
C ASP A 9 12.38 2.97 -3.56
N TRP A 10 11.69 2.61 -2.48
CA TRP A 10 10.66 1.57 -2.51
C TRP A 10 9.51 1.93 -3.46
N MET A 11 9.00 3.15 -3.44
CA MET A 11 7.95 3.59 -4.37
C MET A 11 8.38 3.40 -5.83
N LEU A 12 9.63 3.68 -6.15
CA LEU A 12 10.17 3.54 -7.50
C LEU A 12 10.44 2.09 -7.90
N ARG A 13 10.94 1.25 -6.99
CA ARG A 13 11.47 -0.09 -7.31
C ARG A 13 10.53 -1.24 -6.95
N ALA A 14 9.62 -1.05 -5.98
CA ALA A 14 8.71 -2.12 -5.60
C ALA A 14 7.85 -2.55 -6.80
N PRO A 15 7.53 -3.85 -6.92
CA PRO A 15 6.64 -4.32 -7.97
C PRO A 15 5.24 -3.73 -7.82
N GLU A 16 4.57 -3.57 -8.94
CA GLU A 16 3.15 -3.21 -8.94
C GLU A 16 2.33 -4.25 -8.19
N LEU A 17 1.27 -3.81 -7.50
CA LEU A 17 0.34 -4.72 -6.84
C LEU A 17 -0.61 -5.40 -7.85
N LEU A 18 -1.07 -4.65 -8.84
CA LEU A 18 -2.00 -5.12 -9.85
C LEU A 18 -1.29 -5.47 -11.17
N ALA A 19 -1.79 -6.47 -11.89
CA ALA A 19 -1.34 -6.85 -13.22
C ALA A 19 -2.04 -6.00 -14.30
N LEU A 20 -1.56 -4.78 -14.54
CA LEU A 20 -2.17 -3.84 -15.47
C LEU A 20 -1.22 -3.48 -16.62
N THR A 21 -1.80 -3.06 -17.75
CA THR A 21 -1.03 -2.52 -18.89
C THR A 21 -0.85 -1.00 -18.83
N ARG A 22 -1.51 -0.33 -17.87
CA ARG A 22 -1.54 1.15 -17.73
C ARG A 22 -0.66 1.66 -16.60
N HIS A 23 0.36 0.91 -16.24
CA HIS A 23 1.26 1.35 -15.16
C HIS A 23 2.01 2.61 -15.54
N MET A 24 2.25 3.46 -14.53
CA MET A 24 3.26 4.51 -14.62
C MET A 24 4.63 3.86 -14.61
N SER A 25 5.43 4.11 -15.64
CA SER A 25 6.79 3.56 -15.74
C SER A 25 7.71 4.27 -14.75
N THR A 26 7.85 3.72 -13.55
CA THR A 26 8.77 4.27 -12.53
C THR A 26 10.23 4.12 -12.95
N HIS A 27 10.57 3.12 -13.77
CA HIS A 27 11.90 2.98 -14.33
C HIS A 27 12.26 4.13 -15.28
N GLU A 28 11.34 4.56 -16.15
CA GLU A 28 11.54 5.74 -17.00
C GLU A 28 11.66 7.02 -16.17
N LEU A 29 10.84 7.17 -15.13
CA LEU A 29 10.96 8.31 -14.21
C LEU A 29 12.34 8.36 -13.57
N MET A 30 12.85 7.24 -13.06
CA MET A 30 14.20 7.16 -12.46
C MET A 30 15.29 7.61 -13.41
N SER A 31 15.22 7.22 -14.69
CA SER A 31 16.22 7.58 -15.70
C SER A 31 16.24 9.09 -16.03
N ARG A 32 15.16 9.81 -15.71
CA ARG A 32 14.99 11.24 -15.96
C ARG A 32 15.22 12.13 -14.71
N MET A 33 15.39 11.51 -13.55
CA MET A 33 15.62 12.25 -12.30
C MET A 33 17.09 12.63 -12.17
N THR A 34 17.36 13.88 -11.82
CA THR A 34 18.74 14.39 -11.76
C THR A 34 19.36 14.25 -10.37
N VAL A 35 18.64 14.39 -9.29
CA VAL A 35 19.14 14.21 -7.89
C VAL A 35 17.97 14.07 -6.93
N TYR A 36 18.09 13.20 -5.91
CA TYR A 36 17.21 13.20 -4.74
C TYR A 36 17.63 14.31 -3.75
N ASN A 37 17.06 15.47 -3.89
CA ASN A 37 17.26 16.52 -2.90
C ASN A 37 16.11 16.53 -1.89
N GLY A 38 16.47 16.70 -0.63
CA GLY A 38 15.69 16.78 0.58
C GLY A 38 14.16 16.75 0.45
N PHE A 39 13.52 15.69 0.94
CA PHE A 39 12.08 15.57 0.98
C PHE A 39 11.50 16.39 2.14
N ASP A 40 10.75 17.44 1.83
CA ASP A 40 10.01 18.23 2.82
C ASP A 40 8.73 17.48 3.21
N TYR A 41 8.83 16.66 4.24
CA TYR A 41 7.75 15.82 4.73
C TYR A 41 6.76 16.62 5.59
N LYS A 42 5.53 16.71 5.13
CA LYS A 42 4.42 17.22 5.95
C LYS A 42 3.89 16.10 6.83
N LYS A 43 4.08 16.23 8.15
CA LYS A 43 3.68 15.19 9.12
C LYS A 43 2.23 14.76 8.93
N THR A 44 2.01 13.45 8.72
CA THR A 44 0.70 12.83 8.58
C THR A 44 0.67 11.47 9.25
N HIS A 45 -0.53 11.02 9.67
CA HIS A 45 -0.78 9.66 10.17
C HIS A 45 -1.50 8.79 9.13
N ARG A 46 -1.77 9.35 7.93
CA ARG A 46 -2.46 8.66 6.85
C ARG A 46 -1.45 8.20 5.80
N LEU A 47 -1.21 6.90 5.73
CA LEU A 47 -0.24 6.32 4.81
C LEU A 47 -0.53 6.64 3.33
N GLY A 48 -1.81 6.74 2.93
CA GLY A 48 -2.19 7.17 1.57
C GLY A 48 -1.72 8.60 1.28
N VAL A 49 -1.98 9.54 2.19
CA VAL A 49 -1.52 10.94 2.06
C VAL A 49 0.00 11.02 2.02
N TYR A 50 0.69 10.21 2.83
CA TYR A 50 2.16 10.12 2.78
C TYR A 50 2.65 9.60 1.42
N PHE A 51 2.00 8.58 0.89
CA PHE A 51 2.31 8.02 -0.43
C PHE A 51 2.12 9.06 -1.55
N GLU A 52 1.07 9.87 -1.48
CA GLU A 52 0.84 11.00 -2.39
C GLU A 52 1.94 12.07 -2.26
N GLN A 53 2.40 12.40 -1.05
CA GLN A 53 3.51 13.33 -0.83
C GLN A 53 4.84 12.80 -1.44
N LEU A 54 5.11 11.50 -1.30
CA LEU A 54 6.26 10.86 -1.96
C LEU A 54 6.17 11.01 -3.49
N TRP A 55 5.00 10.78 -4.06
CA TRP A 55 4.76 10.96 -5.49
C TRP A 55 4.95 12.41 -5.94
N GLN A 56 4.38 13.36 -5.21
CA GLN A 56 4.51 14.79 -5.48
C GLN A 56 5.98 15.23 -5.44
N HIS A 57 6.74 14.72 -4.47
CA HIS A 57 8.17 14.98 -4.40
C HIS A 57 8.91 14.39 -5.62
N LEU A 58 8.67 13.11 -5.95
CA LEU A 58 9.30 12.47 -7.10
C LEU A 58 9.03 13.20 -8.41
N THR A 59 7.78 13.57 -8.66
CA THR A 59 7.41 14.28 -9.89
C THR A 59 8.03 15.69 -9.96
N SER A 60 8.18 16.37 -8.82
CA SER A 60 8.85 17.68 -8.75
C SER A 60 10.36 17.61 -9.02
N GLN A 61 11.00 16.46 -8.83
CA GLN A 61 12.43 16.25 -9.13
C GLN A 61 12.69 15.84 -10.58
N CYS A 62 11.66 15.64 -11.37
CA CYS A 62 11.77 15.24 -12.76
C CYS A 62 11.52 16.45 -13.68
N ASN A 63 12.60 17.02 -14.24
CA ASN A 63 12.52 18.24 -15.06
C ASN A 63 11.66 18.09 -16.32
N SER A 64 11.38 16.87 -16.76
CA SER A 64 10.51 16.59 -17.91
C SER A 64 9.02 16.54 -17.57
N LEU A 65 8.67 16.59 -16.28
CA LEU A 65 7.29 16.57 -15.82
C LEU A 65 6.86 17.95 -15.31
N ASN A 66 5.86 18.52 -15.96
CA ASN A 66 5.22 19.75 -15.52
C ASN A 66 3.94 19.39 -14.75
N ILE A 67 3.93 19.70 -13.45
CA ILE A 67 2.78 19.43 -12.60
C ILE A 67 1.66 20.41 -12.94
N ILE A 68 0.51 19.90 -13.37
CA ILE A 68 -0.69 20.70 -13.62
C ILE A 68 -1.46 20.84 -12.31
N SER A 69 -1.73 19.73 -11.63
CA SER A 69 -2.39 19.74 -10.32
C SER A 69 -2.18 18.42 -9.58
N HIS A 70 -2.31 18.48 -8.25
CA HIS A 70 -2.43 17.32 -7.37
C HIS A 70 -3.72 17.43 -6.55
N ASN A 71 -4.37 16.30 -6.28
CA ASN A 71 -5.57 16.19 -5.46
C ASN A 71 -6.69 17.15 -5.93
N LEU A 72 -6.88 17.23 -7.26
CA LEU A 72 -7.86 18.13 -7.85
C LEU A 72 -9.26 17.52 -7.77
N GLN A 73 -10.09 18.08 -6.89
CA GLN A 73 -11.48 17.68 -6.77
C GLN A 73 -12.34 18.22 -7.93
N VAL A 74 -13.14 17.34 -8.52
CA VAL A 74 -14.11 17.70 -9.53
C VAL A 74 -15.45 17.99 -8.86
N ILE A 75 -15.78 19.26 -8.75
CA ILE A 75 -17.04 19.72 -8.14
C ILE A 75 -17.86 20.45 -9.21
N ILE A 76 -19.04 19.93 -9.51
CA ILE A 76 -19.98 20.50 -10.47
C ILE A 76 -21.34 20.65 -9.75
N ASP A 77 -21.93 21.83 -9.77
CA ASP A 77 -23.20 22.15 -9.12
C ASP A 77 -23.27 21.70 -7.65
N LYS A 78 -22.19 21.94 -6.89
CA LYS A 78 -22.03 21.54 -5.48
C LYS A 78 -21.95 20.01 -5.27
N HIS A 79 -21.83 19.22 -6.33
CA HIS A 79 -21.71 17.76 -6.27
C HIS A 79 -20.26 17.37 -6.55
N THR A 80 -19.66 16.53 -5.70
CA THR A 80 -18.31 16.00 -5.91
C THR A 80 -18.41 14.73 -6.75
N PHE A 81 -17.84 14.76 -7.95
CA PHE A 81 -17.81 13.63 -8.89
C PHE A 81 -16.61 12.71 -8.66
N GLY A 82 -15.54 13.23 -8.10
CA GLY A 82 -14.30 12.50 -7.82
C GLY A 82 -13.12 13.45 -7.62
N GLU A 83 -11.94 12.87 -7.63
CA GLU A 83 -10.67 13.59 -7.47
C GLU A 83 -9.63 13.01 -8.42
N PHE A 84 -8.84 13.86 -9.05
CA PHE A 84 -7.65 13.48 -9.79
C PHE A 84 -6.47 13.50 -8.81
N ASP A 85 -5.86 12.36 -8.54
CA ASP A 85 -4.72 12.29 -7.60
C ASP A 85 -3.53 13.10 -8.15
N SER A 86 -3.25 13.00 -9.46
CA SER A 86 -2.18 13.78 -10.09
C SER A 86 -2.46 14.01 -11.58
N LEU A 87 -2.34 15.27 -12.01
CA LEU A 87 -2.38 15.69 -13.41
C LEU A 87 -1.02 16.30 -13.77
N ILE A 88 -0.37 15.72 -14.77
CA ILE A 88 0.98 16.13 -15.20
C ILE A 88 1.08 16.17 -16.72
N TYR A 89 1.93 17.06 -17.23
CA TYR A 89 2.35 17.06 -18.64
C TYR A 89 3.78 16.51 -18.73
N ASP A 90 3.95 15.43 -19.48
CA ASP A 90 5.25 14.86 -19.80
C ASP A 90 5.77 15.48 -21.09
N SER A 91 6.78 16.35 -20.98
CA SER A 91 7.35 17.09 -22.11
C SER A 91 8.21 16.22 -23.04
N VAL A 92 8.67 15.05 -22.58
CA VAL A 92 9.42 14.08 -23.41
C VAL A 92 8.46 13.30 -24.30
N LEU A 93 7.31 12.92 -23.75
CA LEU A 93 6.30 12.16 -24.49
C LEU A 93 5.25 13.06 -25.17
N ASP A 94 5.29 14.37 -24.96
CA ASP A 94 4.27 15.36 -25.39
C ASP A 94 2.87 14.90 -25.02
N THR A 95 2.64 14.55 -23.74
CA THR A 95 1.42 13.87 -23.30
C THR A 95 0.93 14.37 -21.94
N HIS A 96 -0.36 14.68 -21.84
CA HIS A 96 -1.00 14.99 -20.57
C HIS A 96 -1.48 13.71 -19.90
N LEU A 97 -1.03 13.47 -18.69
CA LEU A 97 -1.28 12.27 -17.94
C LEU A 97 -2.21 12.54 -16.74
N HIS A 98 -3.21 11.70 -16.57
CA HIS A 98 -3.92 11.52 -15.32
C HIS A 98 -3.32 10.29 -14.63
N CYS A 99 -2.70 10.49 -13.47
CA CYS A 99 -2.09 9.42 -12.70
C CYS A 99 -2.88 9.17 -11.41
N GLU A 100 -3.39 7.95 -11.25
CA GLU A 100 -4.02 7.48 -10.01
C GLU A 100 -3.01 6.75 -9.14
N LEU A 101 -3.08 6.97 -7.82
CA LEU A 101 -2.13 6.46 -6.85
C LEU A 101 -2.83 5.52 -5.87
N ALA A 102 -2.31 4.31 -5.71
CA ALA A 102 -2.87 3.36 -4.76
C ALA A 102 -1.78 2.62 -3.99
N VAL A 103 -1.76 2.75 -2.67
CA VAL A 103 -0.98 1.89 -1.79
C VAL A 103 -1.91 1.08 -0.92
N LYS A 104 -1.81 -0.26 -0.97
CA LYS A 104 -2.77 -1.17 -0.35
C LYS A 104 -2.11 -2.38 0.31
N PHE A 105 -2.72 -2.81 1.40
CA PHE A 105 -2.32 -3.96 2.21
C PHE A 105 -3.55 -4.79 2.51
N TYR A 106 -3.54 -6.06 2.06
CA TYR A 106 -4.68 -6.97 2.24
C TYR A 106 -4.23 -8.30 2.81
N LEU A 107 -5.08 -8.90 3.66
CA LEU A 107 -4.89 -10.21 4.25
C LEU A 107 -5.83 -11.19 3.55
N GLN A 108 -5.31 -12.34 3.18
CA GLN A 108 -6.09 -13.44 2.60
C GLN A 108 -6.98 -14.09 3.66
N VAL A 109 -8.29 -14.13 3.42
CA VAL A 109 -9.29 -14.73 4.34
C VAL A 109 -10.18 -15.69 3.56
N GLY A 110 -9.70 -16.53 2.78
CA GLY A 110 -10.43 -17.48 1.95
C GLY A 110 -9.46 -18.24 1.07
N SER A 111 -9.92 -18.78 -0.06
CA SER A 111 -9.07 -19.51 -0.97
C SER A 111 -7.98 -18.64 -1.62
N GLY A 112 -8.12 -17.33 -1.60
CA GLY A 112 -7.20 -16.34 -2.18
C GLY A 112 -7.36 -16.11 -3.68
N THR A 113 -8.16 -16.90 -4.38
CA THR A 113 -8.28 -16.84 -5.84
C THR A 113 -9.19 -15.73 -6.37
N GLN A 114 -9.98 -15.09 -5.50
CA GLN A 114 -10.87 -13.98 -5.82
C GLN A 114 -10.46 -12.74 -5.04
N LEU A 115 -10.70 -11.55 -5.60
CA LEU A 115 -10.43 -10.27 -4.94
C LEU A 115 -11.23 -10.11 -3.64
N SER A 116 -12.45 -10.65 -3.57
CA SER A 116 -13.31 -10.63 -2.38
C SER A 116 -12.71 -11.37 -1.18
N HIS A 117 -11.76 -12.29 -1.39
CA HIS A 117 -11.06 -13.03 -0.35
C HIS A 117 -9.96 -12.21 0.36
N TRP A 118 -9.78 -10.95 0.02
CA TRP A 118 -8.71 -10.11 0.52
C TRP A 118 -9.27 -8.90 1.26
N VAL A 119 -9.01 -8.84 2.56
CA VAL A 119 -9.58 -7.85 3.47
C VAL A 119 -8.48 -6.95 4.03
N GLY A 120 -8.74 -5.66 4.07
CA GLY A 120 -7.81 -4.71 4.68
C GLY A 120 -7.71 -4.88 6.21
N PRO A 121 -6.57 -4.52 6.83
CA PRO A 121 -6.33 -4.72 8.26
C PRO A 121 -7.36 -4.01 9.16
N ASN A 122 -8.00 -2.95 8.69
CA ASN A 122 -9.03 -2.22 9.44
C ASN A 122 -10.46 -2.75 9.20
N LEU A 123 -10.64 -3.82 8.43
CA LEU A 123 -11.92 -4.41 8.02
C LEU A 123 -12.83 -3.50 7.17
N ARG A 124 -12.46 -2.26 6.91
CA ARG A 124 -13.28 -1.32 6.13
C ARG A 124 -13.08 -1.46 4.64
N ASP A 125 -11.89 -1.90 4.25
CA ASP A 125 -11.45 -2.02 2.87
C ASP A 125 -11.46 -3.50 2.46
N ARG A 126 -12.03 -3.81 1.29
CA ARG A 126 -11.99 -5.12 0.65
C ARG A 126 -11.49 -4.93 -0.78
N PHE A 127 -10.66 -5.84 -1.26
CA PHE A 127 -9.89 -5.62 -2.47
C PHE A 127 -10.75 -5.50 -3.73
N ASP A 128 -11.82 -6.28 -3.83
CA ASP A 128 -12.77 -6.21 -4.95
C ASP A 128 -13.43 -4.82 -5.05
N ASN A 129 -13.98 -4.30 -3.94
CA ASN A 129 -14.63 -2.98 -3.92
C ASN A 129 -13.65 -1.86 -4.30
N LYS A 130 -12.38 -1.99 -3.85
CA LYS A 130 -11.36 -1.00 -4.20
C LYS A 130 -10.93 -1.11 -5.65
N HIS A 131 -10.83 -2.33 -6.16
CA HIS A 131 -10.52 -2.60 -7.57
C HIS A 131 -11.62 -2.02 -8.48
N GLU A 132 -12.88 -2.33 -8.21
CA GLU A 132 -14.04 -1.81 -8.93
C GLU A 132 -14.03 -0.26 -8.94
N ARG A 133 -13.89 0.36 -7.75
CA ARG A 133 -13.83 1.82 -7.64
C ARG A 133 -12.68 2.42 -8.45
N LEU A 134 -11.50 1.79 -8.45
CA LEU A 134 -10.36 2.26 -9.23
C LEU A 134 -10.68 2.25 -10.73
N PHE A 135 -11.25 1.16 -11.25
CA PHE A 135 -11.46 0.98 -12.67
C PHE A 135 -12.71 1.69 -13.20
N GLU A 136 -13.82 1.61 -12.48
CA GLU A 136 -15.11 2.13 -12.95
C GLU A 136 -15.30 3.61 -12.66
N HIS A 137 -14.62 4.13 -11.61
CA HIS A 137 -14.77 5.52 -11.23
C HIS A 137 -13.48 6.32 -11.44
N GLN A 138 -12.39 5.99 -10.75
CA GLN A 138 -11.19 6.83 -10.75
C GLN A 138 -10.52 6.87 -12.13
N LEU A 139 -10.15 5.74 -12.72
CA LEU A 139 -9.50 5.68 -14.05
C LEU A 139 -10.44 6.10 -15.20
N ALA A 140 -11.74 6.11 -14.98
CA ALA A 140 -12.73 6.55 -15.95
C ALA A 140 -13.11 8.04 -15.82
N LEU A 141 -12.63 8.73 -14.77
CA LEU A 141 -13.07 10.07 -14.40
C LEU A 141 -12.94 11.07 -15.57
N SER A 142 -11.80 11.14 -16.24
CA SER A 142 -11.56 12.02 -17.38
C SER A 142 -12.39 11.71 -18.62
N LYS A 143 -12.98 10.50 -18.71
CA LYS A 143 -13.83 10.06 -19.82
C LYS A 143 -15.31 10.29 -19.56
N ASN A 144 -15.68 10.63 -18.33
CA ASN A 144 -17.07 10.87 -17.94
C ASN A 144 -17.67 12.03 -18.74
N PRO A 145 -18.83 11.86 -19.43
CA PRO A 145 -19.46 12.89 -20.25
C PRO A 145 -19.77 14.18 -19.47
N THR A 146 -20.12 14.10 -18.20
CA THR A 146 -20.39 15.26 -17.34
C THR A 146 -19.11 16.03 -16.99
N ILE A 147 -17.98 15.34 -16.90
CA ILE A 147 -16.69 15.93 -16.48
C ILE A 147 -15.93 16.53 -17.66
N LYS A 148 -16.08 16.01 -18.87
CA LYS A 148 -15.38 16.52 -20.06
C LYS A 148 -15.59 18.03 -20.29
N PRO A 149 -16.82 18.60 -20.23
CA PRO A 149 -17.02 20.04 -20.35
C PRO A 149 -16.34 20.83 -19.23
N TRP A 150 -16.35 20.29 -18.01
CA TRP A 150 -15.69 20.91 -16.87
C TRP A 150 -14.17 20.95 -17.07
N LEU A 151 -13.53 19.86 -17.49
CA LEU A 151 -12.10 19.83 -17.82
C LEU A 151 -11.75 20.86 -18.89
N LYS A 152 -12.56 20.94 -19.94
CA LYS A 152 -12.38 21.94 -21.01
C LYS A 152 -12.48 23.37 -20.50
N ALA A 153 -13.43 23.65 -19.60
CA ALA A 153 -13.58 24.99 -18.98
C ALA A 153 -12.40 25.37 -18.05
N GLN A 154 -11.68 24.40 -17.51
CA GLN A 154 -10.46 24.60 -16.72
C GLN A 154 -9.18 24.54 -17.56
N ASP A 155 -9.29 24.42 -18.89
CA ASP A 155 -8.15 24.22 -19.81
C ASP A 155 -7.28 23.00 -19.44
N ILE A 156 -7.91 21.95 -18.91
CA ILE A 156 -7.25 20.69 -18.53
C ILE A 156 -7.44 19.66 -19.63
N LYS A 157 -6.32 19.18 -20.17
CA LYS A 157 -6.26 18.09 -21.15
C LYS A 157 -5.83 16.79 -20.46
N VAL A 158 -6.38 15.66 -20.86
CA VAL A 158 -5.97 14.32 -20.44
C VAL A 158 -5.90 13.43 -21.68
N ASP A 159 -4.70 13.05 -22.07
CA ASP A 159 -4.44 12.18 -23.21
C ASP A 159 -4.38 10.72 -22.80
N GLN A 160 -3.75 10.44 -21.66
CA GLN A 160 -3.59 9.10 -21.13
C GLN A 160 -3.89 9.04 -19.63
N VAL A 161 -4.36 7.87 -19.21
CA VAL A 161 -4.58 7.56 -17.79
C VAL A 161 -3.57 6.48 -17.38
N LYS A 162 -2.79 6.77 -16.35
CA LYS A 162 -1.79 5.89 -15.77
C LYS A 162 -2.15 5.56 -14.31
N VAL A 163 -1.59 4.51 -13.78
CA VAL A 163 -1.78 4.14 -12.38
C VAL A 163 -0.46 3.68 -11.78
N LEU A 164 -0.24 4.05 -10.54
CA LEU A 164 0.85 3.52 -9.71
C LEU A 164 0.21 2.73 -8.57
N THR A 165 0.35 1.41 -8.59
CA THR A 165 -0.16 0.54 -7.52
C THR A 165 1.00 -0.07 -6.74
N ARG A 166 1.04 0.15 -5.45
CA ARG A 166 2.04 -0.41 -4.54
C ARG A 166 1.35 -1.10 -3.38
N GLY A 167 2.06 -1.97 -2.71
CA GLY A 167 1.54 -2.61 -1.51
C GLY A 167 2.05 -4.01 -1.30
N ARG A 168 1.33 -4.75 -0.45
CA ARG A 168 1.70 -6.11 -0.08
C ARG A 168 0.45 -6.94 0.20
N LEU A 169 0.48 -8.20 -0.23
CA LEU A 169 -0.51 -9.20 0.14
C LEU A 169 0.04 -10.11 1.25
N PHE A 170 -0.79 -10.38 2.24
CA PHE A 170 -0.44 -11.18 3.41
C PHE A 170 -1.20 -12.49 3.38
N TYR A 171 -0.47 -13.58 3.40
CA TYR A 171 -0.96 -14.94 3.32
C TYR A 171 -1.01 -15.58 4.72
N PRO A 172 -1.88 -16.56 4.97
CA PRO A 172 -1.80 -17.36 6.19
C PRO A 172 -0.37 -17.85 6.42
N LEU A 173 0.12 -17.82 7.65
CA LEU A 173 1.51 -18.15 8.00
C LEU A 173 1.95 -19.50 7.40
N ASP A 174 1.11 -20.54 7.50
CA ASP A 174 1.40 -21.86 6.96
C ASP A 174 1.62 -21.83 5.43
N SER A 175 0.74 -21.12 4.72
CA SER A 175 0.87 -20.94 3.26
C SER A 175 2.11 -20.12 2.88
N PHE A 176 2.44 -19.10 3.68
CA PHE A 176 3.61 -18.27 3.48
C PHE A 176 4.90 -19.08 3.68
N MET A 177 4.99 -19.86 4.75
CA MET A 177 6.17 -20.70 5.05
C MET A 177 6.39 -21.82 4.03
N LYS A 178 5.30 -22.31 3.40
CA LYS A 178 5.35 -23.34 2.34
C LYS A 178 5.46 -22.76 0.94
N GLU A 179 5.53 -21.42 0.81
CA GLU A 179 5.53 -20.69 -0.47
C GLU A 179 4.34 -21.04 -1.37
N GLN A 180 3.20 -21.36 -0.77
CA GLN A 180 1.95 -21.74 -1.48
C GLN A 180 1.04 -20.52 -1.65
N PHE A 181 1.34 -19.71 -2.65
CA PHE A 181 0.64 -18.45 -2.88
C PHE A 181 -0.47 -18.60 -3.92
N ARG A 182 -1.72 -18.41 -3.50
CA ARG A 182 -2.89 -18.31 -4.40
C ARG A 182 -3.40 -16.89 -4.36
N PHE A 183 -3.57 -16.28 -5.52
CA PHE A 183 -3.99 -14.89 -5.67
C PHE A 183 -4.86 -14.71 -6.92
N PRO A 184 -5.69 -13.65 -7.01
CA PRO A 184 -6.50 -13.36 -8.18
C PRO A 184 -5.64 -13.04 -9.41
N ARG A 185 -6.18 -13.31 -10.60
CA ARG A 185 -5.50 -13.03 -11.89
C ARG A 185 -5.19 -11.54 -12.10
N GLU A 186 -5.92 -10.65 -11.44
CA GLU A 186 -5.75 -9.21 -11.47
C GLU A 186 -4.52 -8.74 -10.68
N VAL A 187 -3.94 -9.61 -9.88
CA VAL A 187 -2.75 -9.34 -9.05
C VAL A 187 -1.48 -9.67 -9.82
N ASN A 188 -0.49 -8.79 -9.75
CA ASN A 188 0.83 -9.03 -10.32
C ASN A 188 1.50 -10.25 -9.63
N PRO A 189 1.92 -11.28 -10.35
CA PRO A 189 2.61 -12.44 -9.76
C PRO A 189 3.86 -12.09 -8.93
N GLN A 190 4.52 -10.98 -9.25
CA GLN A 190 5.71 -10.49 -8.54
C GLN A 190 5.39 -9.59 -7.33
N HIS A 191 4.09 -9.38 -6.99
CA HIS A 191 3.71 -8.55 -5.86
C HIS A 191 4.45 -8.93 -4.56
N LEU A 192 4.65 -7.95 -3.68
CA LEU A 192 5.28 -8.19 -2.38
C LEU A 192 4.37 -9.06 -1.50
N LYS A 193 4.98 -10.03 -0.84
CA LYS A 193 4.30 -11.01 0.02
C LYS A 193 4.70 -10.83 1.48
N GLY A 194 3.75 -11.03 2.38
CA GLY A 194 3.96 -11.14 3.81
C GLY A 194 3.11 -12.27 4.39
N PHE A 195 3.19 -12.50 5.68
CA PHE A 195 2.34 -13.47 6.36
C PHE A 195 1.29 -12.76 7.24
N TRP A 196 0.25 -13.50 7.61
CA TRP A 196 -0.58 -13.14 8.76
C TRP A 196 -0.84 -14.39 9.60
N THR A 197 -1.05 -14.18 10.90
CA THR A 197 -1.27 -15.25 11.87
C THR A 197 -2.03 -14.72 13.09
N THR A 198 -2.53 -15.61 13.94
CA THR A 198 -3.11 -15.25 15.23
C THR A 198 -2.01 -14.96 16.26
N TRP A 199 -2.35 -14.36 17.40
CA TRP A 199 -1.40 -14.15 18.49
C TRP A 199 -0.89 -15.48 19.08
N GLU A 200 -1.74 -16.50 19.16
CA GLU A 200 -1.37 -17.83 19.63
C GLU A 200 -0.30 -18.48 18.74
N ASP A 201 -0.57 -18.57 17.44
CA ASP A 201 0.39 -19.14 16.48
C ASP A 201 1.67 -18.32 16.38
N PHE A 202 1.57 -16.99 16.54
CA PHE A 202 2.74 -16.11 16.53
C PHE A 202 3.67 -16.37 17.72
N ALA A 203 3.11 -16.64 18.91
CA ALA A 203 3.92 -17.02 20.08
C ALA A 203 4.73 -18.29 19.81
N HIS A 204 4.16 -19.29 19.15
CA HIS A 204 4.90 -20.48 18.73
C HIS A 204 6.01 -20.18 17.72
N LEU A 205 5.76 -19.29 16.76
CA LEU A 205 6.77 -18.85 15.80
C LEU A 205 7.96 -18.17 16.48
N GLN A 206 7.71 -17.29 17.47
CA GLN A 206 8.75 -16.61 18.22
C GLN A 206 9.66 -17.60 18.96
N LEU A 207 9.07 -18.54 19.68
CA LEU A 207 9.83 -19.55 20.46
C LEU A 207 10.69 -20.48 19.62
N SER A 208 10.29 -20.72 18.38
CA SER A 208 10.96 -21.67 17.48
C SER A 208 12.06 -21.06 16.63
N SER A 209 12.29 -19.74 16.71
CA SER A 209 13.19 -19.04 15.80
C SER A 209 14.15 -18.07 16.52
N SER A 210 15.35 -17.91 15.97
CA SER A 210 16.32 -16.89 16.40
C SER A 210 16.06 -15.52 15.74
N ILE A 211 14.78 -15.13 15.65
CA ILE A 211 14.34 -13.90 15.01
C ILE A 211 13.94 -12.92 16.09
N GLU A 212 14.45 -11.71 16.00
CA GLU A 212 13.99 -10.58 16.82
C GLU A 212 12.76 -9.97 16.17
N TRP A 213 11.68 -9.85 16.95
CA TRP A 213 10.42 -9.35 16.46
C TRP A 213 10.11 -7.96 17.00
N TYR A 214 9.64 -7.07 16.11
CA TYR A 214 9.30 -5.70 16.45
C TYR A 214 7.90 -5.36 15.94
N ILE A 215 7.17 -4.53 16.71
CA ILE A 215 5.92 -3.91 16.24
C ILE A 215 6.26 -2.84 15.22
N LEU A 216 5.61 -2.90 14.08
CA LEU A 216 5.84 -1.99 12.96
C LEU A 216 4.77 -0.89 12.90
N PRO A 217 5.09 0.35 13.28
CA PRO A 217 4.16 1.47 13.15
C PRO A 217 3.72 1.66 11.71
N LYS A 218 2.50 2.15 11.49
CA LYS A 218 1.89 2.26 10.16
C LYS A 218 2.76 3.03 9.14
N MET A 219 3.49 4.03 9.58
CA MET A 219 4.38 4.82 8.72
C MET A 219 5.63 4.07 8.28
N TYR A 220 5.89 2.86 8.83
CA TYR A 220 6.97 1.96 8.44
C TYR A 220 6.52 0.81 7.50
N TRP A 221 5.28 0.86 7.01
CA TRP A 221 4.72 -0.25 6.22
C TRP A 221 5.24 -0.33 4.78
N LEU A 222 5.83 0.73 4.25
CA LEU A 222 6.29 0.78 2.85
C LEU A 222 7.58 -0.01 2.66
N SER A 223 8.72 0.61 2.81
CA SER A 223 10.03 -0.01 2.57
C SER A 223 10.43 -0.99 3.68
N PRO A 224 11.39 -1.88 3.44
CA PRO A 224 11.99 -2.70 4.48
C PRO A 224 12.63 -1.87 5.60
N VAL A 225 12.62 -2.42 6.82
CA VAL A 225 13.31 -1.82 7.98
C VAL A 225 14.80 -2.12 7.90
N THR A 226 15.62 -1.11 8.14
CA THR A 226 17.07 -1.26 8.26
C THR A 226 17.50 -1.41 9.72
N GLY A 227 18.69 -1.97 9.97
CA GLY A 227 19.21 -2.15 11.33
C GLY A 227 19.27 -0.86 12.15
N ASP A 228 19.57 0.28 11.50
CA ASP A 228 19.61 1.60 12.17
C ASP A 228 18.24 2.09 12.63
N GLU A 229 17.16 1.65 11.98
CA GLU A 229 15.79 2.04 12.30
C GLU A 229 15.16 1.19 13.42
N VAL A 230 15.75 0.05 13.74
CA VAL A 230 15.21 -0.90 14.73
C VAL A 230 15.11 -0.26 16.13
N GLN A 231 16.03 0.64 16.48
CA GLN A 231 16.02 1.34 17.77
C GLN A 231 14.77 2.21 18.00
N ASP A 232 14.09 2.61 16.92
CA ASP A 232 12.86 3.39 16.97
C ASP A 232 11.60 2.51 17.10
N LEU A 233 11.76 1.19 17.06
CA LEU A 233 10.68 0.21 17.10
C LEU A 233 10.53 -0.43 18.48
N SER A 234 9.32 -0.85 18.80
CA SER A 234 9.03 -1.59 20.03
C SER A 234 9.35 -3.07 19.84
N LEU A 235 10.33 -3.59 20.59
CA LEU A 235 10.67 -5.01 20.64
C LEU A 235 9.50 -5.80 21.26
N LEU A 236 9.12 -6.89 20.62
CA LEU A 236 8.19 -7.87 21.17
C LEU A 236 8.96 -8.90 22.01
N ASP A 237 8.94 -8.73 23.32
CA ASP A 237 9.56 -9.66 24.26
C ASP A 237 8.76 -10.97 24.34
N ASP A 238 9.46 -12.12 24.20
CA ASP A 238 8.89 -13.47 24.23
C ASP A 238 8.07 -13.73 25.51
N ARG A 239 8.54 -13.21 26.65
CA ARG A 239 7.86 -13.37 27.95
C ARG A 239 6.53 -12.62 28.00
N ALA A 240 6.40 -11.53 27.28
CA ALA A 240 5.18 -10.73 27.25
C ALA A 240 4.03 -11.47 26.58
N ILE A 241 4.30 -12.30 25.57
CA ILE A 241 3.29 -13.05 24.83
C ILE A 241 2.82 -14.29 25.58
N LEU A 242 3.75 -15.06 26.16
CA LEU A 242 3.43 -16.30 26.90
C LEU A 242 2.72 -16.08 28.24
N ILE A 243 3.09 -15.02 28.97
CA ILE A 243 2.55 -14.74 30.31
C ILE A 243 1.21 -14.00 30.20
N HIS A 244 0.94 -13.32 29.11
CA HIS A 244 -0.16 -12.36 28.95
C HIS A 244 -1.15 -12.72 27.85
N GLY A 245 -1.16 -13.98 27.36
CA GLY A 245 -2.17 -14.47 26.40
C GLY A 245 -3.62 -14.28 26.88
N HIS A 246 -3.83 -13.84 28.12
CA HIS A 246 -5.09 -13.43 28.71
C HIS A 246 -5.06 -12.03 29.33
N ASN A 247 -3.98 -11.24 29.17
CA ASN A 247 -3.81 -9.97 29.86
C ASN A 247 -3.76 -8.75 28.95
N GLU A 248 -4.59 -7.85 29.30
CA GLU A 248 -4.77 -6.39 29.35
C GLU A 248 -3.76 -5.47 28.61
N ARG A 249 -2.72 -5.93 27.93
CA ARG A 249 -1.91 -5.04 27.10
C ARG A 249 -2.69 -4.70 25.83
N TYR A 250 -2.95 -3.43 25.64
CA TYR A 250 -3.64 -2.84 24.48
C TYR A 250 -3.10 -3.32 23.13
N GLU A 251 -1.82 -3.69 23.04
CA GLU A 251 -1.15 -4.20 21.85
C GLU A 251 -1.73 -5.53 21.34
N PHE A 252 -2.15 -6.44 22.26
CA PHE A 252 -2.72 -7.74 21.92
C PHE A 252 -4.24 -7.70 21.67
N GLN A 253 -4.87 -6.56 21.92
CA GLN A 253 -6.30 -6.37 21.70
C GLN A 253 -6.66 -5.90 20.29
N ARG A 254 -5.65 -5.66 19.43
CA ARG A 254 -5.85 -5.20 18.06
C ARG A 254 -4.86 -5.83 17.11
N ILE A 255 -5.19 -5.75 15.82
CA ILE A 255 -4.28 -6.17 14.75
C ILE A 255 -2.99 -5.30 14.77
N GLN A 256 -1.84 -5.96 14.69
CA GLN A 256 -0.53 -5.32 14.62
C GLN A 256 0.23 -5.81 13.39
N GLN A 257 0.97 -4.90 12.72
CA GLN A 257 1.98 -5.35 11.80
C GLN A 257 3.28 -5.58 12.58
N VAL A 258 3.97 -6.67 12.26
CA VAL A 258 5.23 -7.05 12.88
C VAL A 258 6.30 -7.26 11.81
N VAL A 259 7.55 -7.07 12.21
CA VAL A 259 8.73 -7.34 11.39
C VAL A 259 9.69 -8.24 12.14
N GLY A 260 10.16 -9.29 11.50
CA GLY A 260 11.20 -10.19 11.99
C GLY A 260 12.56 -9.79 11.44
N MET A 261 13.49 -9.56 12.36
CA MET A 261 14.86 -9.15 12.06
C MET A 261 15.84 -10.24 12.41
N ARG A 262 16.88 -10.39 11.60
CA ARG A 262 18.04 -11.23 11.90
C ARG A 262 19.30 -10.53 11.41
N GLU A 263 20.31 -10.40 12.29
CA GLU A 263 21.57 -9.73 11.94
C GLU A 263 21.38 -8.34 11.32
N GLY A 264 20.44 -7.56 11.88
CA GLY A 264 20.12 -6.21 11.41
C GLY A 264 19.39 -6.12 10.05
N LYS A 265 18.93 -7.25 9.52
CA LYS A 265 18.19 -7.29 8.25
C LYS A 265 16.75 -7.78 8.46
N GLU A 266 15.80 -7.11 7.82
CA GLU A 266 14.44 -7.62 7.74
C GLU A 266 14.42 -8.89 6.90
N ILE A 267 13.91 -9.97 7.50
CA ILE A 267 13.77 -11.27 6.82
C ILE A 267 12.32 -11.61 6.46
N MET A 268 11.37 -11.10 7.25
CA MET A 268 9.95 -11.28 6.98
C MET A 268 9.12 -10.23 7.72
N ARG A 269 7.93 -9.97 7.22
CA ARG A 269 6.94 -9.13 7.91
C ARG A 269 5.54 -9.70 7.78
N GLY A 270 4.71 -9.43 8.76
CA GLY A 270 3.37 -9.97 8.78
C GLY A 270 2.39 -9.13 9.59
N PHE A 271 1.15 -9.58 9.61
CA PHE A 271 0.14 -9.11 10.55
C PHE A 271 -0.14 -10.17 11.59
N VAL A 272 -0.20 -9.77 12.85
CA VAL A 272 -0.74 -10.60 13.93
C VAL A 272 -2.14 -10.09 14.23
N VAL A 273 -3.12 -10.98 14.10
CA VAL A 273 -4.54 -10.65 14.22
C VAL A 273 -5.14 -11.22 15.49
N THR A 274 -6.23 -10.61 15.95
CA THR A 274 -7.06 -11.16 17.04
C THR A 274 -8.09 -12.14 16.47
N ASP A 275 -8.60 -13.06 17.28
CA ASP A 275 -9.70 -13.96 16.89
C ASP A 275 -10.94 -13.19 16.48
N GLU A 276 -11.25 -12.10 17.20
CA GLU A 276 -12.36 -11.21 16.87
C GLU A 276 -12.21 -10.60 15.46
N TRP A 277 -10.98 -10.16 15.12
CA TRP A 277 -10.69 -9.65 13.77
C TRP A 277 -10.93 -10.73 12.72
N LEU A 278 -10.42 -11.93 12.98
CA LEU A 278 -10.51 -13.06 12.04
C LEU A 278 -11.97 -13.46 11.78
N GLU A 279 -12.80 -13.55 12.82
CA GLU A 279 -14.22 -13.88 12.67
C GLU A 279 -14.97 -12.80 11.86
N LYS A 280 -14.71 -11.52 12.15
CA LYS A 280 -15.29 -10.41 11.37
C LYS A 280 -14.83 -10.42 9.90
N ALA A 281 -13.58 -10.77 9.65
CA ALA A 281 -13.02 -10.85 8.30
C ALA A 281 -13.65 -12.03 7.51
N LYS A 282 -13.79 -13.20 8.14
CA LYS A 282 -14.50 -14.36 7.56
C LYS A 282 -15.95 -14.05 7.21
N ALA A 283 -16.66 -13.34 8.09
CA ALA A 283 -18.05 -12.94 7.83
C ALA A 283 -18.17 -12.02 6.59
N ARG A 284 -17.19 -11.15 6.38
CA ARG A 284 -17.15 -10.26 5.19
C ARG A 284 -16.89 -11.00 3.87
N VAL A 285 -16.11 -12.07 3.90
CA VAL A 285 -15.84 -12.91 2.72
C VAL A 285 -17.08 -13.73 2.38
N LYS A 286 -17.70 -14.41 3.34
CA LYS A 286 -18.91 -15.24 3.14
C LYS A 286 -20.13 -14.46 2.61
N SER A 287 -20.21 -13.17 2.84
CA SER A 287 -21.31 -12.34 2.31
C SER A 287 -21.19 -12.03 0.82
N SER A 288 -20.18 -12.57 0.14
CA SER A 288 -19.83 -12.27 -1.26
C SER A 288 -19.89 -13.50 -2.17
N ASP A 289 -20.02 -14.69 -1.57
CA ASP A 289 -20.30 -15.95 -2.25
C ASP A 289 -21.82 -16.16 -2.34
#